data_5ae133ccd81a2f60e871b69ea4a50290
#
_entry.id   5ae133ccd81a2f60e871b69ea4a50290
#
_cell.length_a   1.000
_cell.length_b   1.000
_cell.length_c   1.000
_cell.angle_alpha   90.00
_cell.angle_beta   90.00
_cell.angle_gamma   90.00
#
_symmetry.space_group_name_H-M   'P 1'
#
loop_
_entity.id
_entity.type
_entity.pdbx_description
1 polymer ?
#
loop_
_entity_poly.entity_id
_entity_poly.type
_entity_poly.pdbx_seq_one_letter_code
_entity_poly.pdbx_strand_id
1 'polypeptide(L)'
;MDAENRASFSPGTLVNCRQRLWRVDYQEKEILHLTAVDQSDYHTKAYLPVEKVTPSSLEYPSPQKIGSIQDQKLMLEAFRLSMVNSTTPYRALQYSRAIPISYQLVPVTMALEQEKVRMLIADDVGLGKTVEAGLIIQELRVRGLAKKVLVICPANLRQQWKEALDYFFHIEADIYSRETRRQLEKNLPAGTNLLEFRDAFVISVDYAKASEVKNLLLDTNWDVVVIDEAHQVAKPHQASADQSVQMDRWNLARDLSASKRIEHLLLLTATPHNGYTDSFASLINLLGVGAVSGPVHNPIIHREIAKDHLVQRRRADVEAWLSMGNSKIQFPKREQSEEVIKPTSDELAIIEAVKHYSNLILDNAKGASKHIYTLAGWTVLHLHKRALSSPQALRCSLQNRKRTLERRVKDLTEDDPGLSGQDAR
;
A
#
# COMPACT_ATOMS: atom_id res chain seq x y z
N MET A 1 47.95 -20.53 -42.84
CA MET A 1 46.58 -20.89 -42.39
C MET A 1 46.17 -19.87 -41.37
N ASP A 2 45.33 -19.06 -41.73
CA ASP A 2 44.93 -17.74 -41.35
C ASP A 2 44.46 -17.66 -39.88
N ALA A 3 45.20 -16.86 -39.09
CA ALA A 3 44.66 -16.30 -37.85
C ALA A 3 43.66 -15.21 -38.25
N GLU A 4 42.43 -15.60 -38.44
CA GLU A 4 41.30 -14.70 -38.68
C GLU A 4 41.28 -13.62 -37.61
N ASN A 5 41.37 -12.41 -38.10
CA ASN A 5 41.25 -11.14 -37.39
C ASN A 5 39.85 -11.09 -36.70
N ARG A 6 39.73 -11.68 -35.51
CA ARG A 6 38.50 -11.67 -34.71
C ARG A 6 38.21 -10.25 -34.34
N ALA A 7 37.17 -9.67 -34.90
CA ALA A 7 36.72 -8.33 -34.56
C ALA A 7 36.44 -8.24 -33.08
N SER A 8 37.23 -7.39 -32.39
CA SER A 8 37.03 -7.09 -30.97
C SER A 8 36.47 -5.66 -30.87
N PHE A 9 35.36 -5.53 -30.17
CA PHE A 9 34.69 -4.25 -29.96
C PHE A 9 34.78 -3.87 -28.48
N SER A 10 35.31 -2.69 -28.21
CA SER A 10 35.40 -2.17 -26.87
C SER A 10 34.05 -1.64 -26.37
N PRO A 11 33.76 -1.69 -25.05
CA PRO A 11 32.58 -1.06 -24.48
C PRO A 11 32.49 0.43 -24.87
N GLY A 12 31.29 0.89 -25.21
CA GLY A 12 31.03 2.24 -25.69
C GLY A 12 31.19 2.44 -27.20
N THR A 13 31.78 1.48 -27.94
CA THR A 13 31.89 1.54 -29.41
C THR A 13 30.50 1.51 -30.06
N LEU A 14 30.32 2.37 -31.08
CA LEU A 14 29.12 2.33 -31.90
C LEU A 14 29.27 1.35 -33.04
N VAL A 15 28.26 0.52 -33.24
CA VAL A 15 28.24 -0.49 -34.30
C VAL A 15 26.90 -0.48 -35.02
N ASN A 16 26.92 -0.80 -36.30
CA ASN A 16 25.72 -1.04 -37.09
C ASN A 16 25.49 -2.55 -37.22
N CYS A 17 24.34 -3.00 -36.72
CA CYS A 17 23.90 -4.37 -36.78
C CYS A 17 22.39 -4.40 -37.05
N ARG A 18 21.90 -5.29 -37.95
CA ARG A 18 20.48 -5.40 -38.30
C ARG A 18 19.87 -4.07 -38.78
N GLN A 19 20.65 -3.28 -39.53
CA GLN A 19 20.25 -1.97 -40.06
C GLN A 19 19.94 -0.90 -38.99
N ARG A 20 20.45 -1.08 -37.76
CA ARG A 20 20.26 -0.16 -36.65
C ARG A 20 21.58 0.15 -35.99
N LEU A 21 21.69 1.36 -35.41
CA LEU A 21 22.85 1.79 -34.67
C LEU A 21 22.76 1.32 -33.22
N TRP A 22 23.84 0.70 -32.74
CA TRP A 22 23.94 0.14 -31.40
C TRP A 22 25.19 0.63 -30.70
N ARG A 23 25.12 0.74 -29.39
CA ARG A 23 26.27 0.91 -28.51
C ARG A 23 26.65 -0.46 -27.94
N VAL A 24 27.91 -0.82 -27.99
CA VAL A 24 28.44 -2.01 -27.35
C VAL A 24 28.52 -1.78 -25.86
N ASP A 25 27.85 -2.61 -25.09
CA ASP A 25 27.94 -2.58 -23.63
C ASP A 25 29.17 -3.38 -23.17
N TYR A 26 29.29 -4.61 -23.65
CA TYR A 26 30.46 -5.46 -23.48
C TYR A 26 30.46 -6.60 -24.50
N GLN A 27 31.63 -7.26 -24.65
CA GLN A 27 31.78 -8.42 -25.50
C GLN A 27 32.17 -9.62 -24.65
N GLU A 28 31.43 -10.71 -24.79
CA GLU A 28 31.71 -12.00 -24.17
C GLU A 28 31.99 -13.02 -25.27
N LYS A 29 33.27 -13.34 -25.50
CA LYS A 29 33.73 -14.22 -26.61
C LYS A 29 33.21 -13.73 -27.97
N GLU A 30 32.25 -14.44 -28.54
CA GLU A 30 31.63 -14.18 -29.85
C GLU A 30 30.29 -13.45 -29.77
N ILE A 31 29.84 -13.12 -28.55
CA ILE A 31 28.57 -12.45 -28.31
C ILE A 31 28.83 -10.99 -27.95
N LEU A 32 28.20 -10.08 -28.68
CA LEU A 32 28.13 -8.65 -28.35
C LEU A 32 26.82 -8.35 -27.62
N HIS A 33 26.92 -7.74 -26.47
CA HIS A 33 25.79 -7.18 -25.77
C HIS A 33 25.63 -5.72 -26.21
N LEU A 34 24.46 -5.38 -26.72
CA LEU A 34 24.18 -4.16 -27.44
C LEU A 34 23.00 -3.42 -26.84
N THR A 35 23.12 -2.11 -26.66
CA THR A 35 22.02 -1.21 -26.32
C THR A 35 21.71 -0.32 -27.53
N ALA A 36 20.45 -0.14 -27.86
CA ALA A 36 20.03 0.72 -28.95
C ALA A 36 20.36 2.19 -28.63
N VAL A 37 20.90 2.91 -29.62
CA VAL A 37 21.27 4.32 -29.45
C VAL A 37 20.03 5.22 -29.40
N ASP A 38 18.95 4.82 -30.06
CA ASP A 38 17.69 5.54 -30.15
C ASP A 38 16.66 5.17 -29.02
N GLN A 39 16.94 4.09 -28.26
CA GLN A 39 16.11 3.63 -27.15
C GLN A 39 16.99 3.00 -26.07
N SER A 40 17.20 3.70 -24.97
CA SER A 40 18.10 3.26 -23.88
C SER A 40 17.70 1.95 -23.21
N ASP A 41 16.41 1.58 -23.27
CA ASP A 41 15.88 0.37 -22.63
C ASP A 41 15.81 -0.85 -23.57
N TYR A 42 16.26 -0.68 -24.81
CA TYR A 42 16.25 -1.77 -25.77
C TYR A 42 17.63 -2.42 -25.88
N HIS A 43 17.76 -3.60 -25.27
CA HIS A 43 18.99 -4.40 -25.25
C HIS A 43 18.84 -5.62 -26.16
N THR A 44 19.92 -6.01 -26.82
CA THR A 44 19.98 -7.22 -27.63
C THR A 44 21.36 -7.85 -27.60
N LYS A 45 21.48 -9.05 -28.14
CA LYS A 45 22.75 -9.76 -28.34
C LYS A 45 22.97 -10.00 -29.81
N ALA A 46 24.18 -9.77 -30.29
CA ALA A 46 24.60 -10.13 -31.65
C ALA A 46 25.67 -11.21 -31.58
N TYR A 47 25.57 -12.22 -32.44
CA TYR A 47 26.50 -13.32 -32.54
C TYR A 47 27.42 -13.10 -33.73
N LEU A 48 28.67 -12.72 -33.47
CA LEU A 48 29.65 -12.28 -34.48
C LEU A 48 29.90 -13.27 -35.63
N PRO A 49 29.96 -14.59 -35.45
CA PRO A 49 30.14 -15.55 -36.55
C PRO A 49 28.99 -15.56 -37.56
N VAL A 50 27.81 -15.13 -37.19
CA VAL A 50 26.61 -15.19 -38.01
C VAL A 50 26.15 -13.81 -38.48
N GLU A 51 26.29 -12.82 -37.62
CA GLU A 51 25.76 -11.47 -37.84
C GLU A 51 26.84 -10.51 -38.31
N LYS A 52 26.54 -9.78 -39.36
CA LYS A 52 27.44 -8.73 -39.86
C LYS A 52 27.35 -7.51 -38.93
N VAL A 53 28.38 -7.33 -38.15
CA VAL A 53 28.55 -6.14 -37.27
C VAL A 53 29.66 -5.28 -37.83
N THR A 54 29.37 -4.02 -38.11
CA THR A 54 30.36 -3.06 -38.61
C THR A 54 30.51 -1.88 -37.66
N PRO A 55 31.76 -1.43 -37.43
CA PRO A 55 31.97 -0.20 -36.69
C PRO A 55 31.23 0.97 -37.33
N SER A 56 30.67 1.83 -36.49
CA SER A 56 29.93 2.99 -36.93
C SER A 56 30.30 4.20 -36.07
N SER A 57 29.96 5.39 -36.54
CA SER A 57 30.08 6.64 -35.78
C SER A 57 28.81 7.45 -35.94
N LEU A 58 28.57 8.37 -35.01
CA LEU A 58 27.52 9.37 -35.20
C LEU A 58 27.85 10.22 -36.41
N GLU A 59 26.87 10.45 -37.27
CA GLU A 59 27.04 11.37 -38.40
C GLU A 59 27.32 12.79 -37.87
N TYR A 60 28.27 13.46 -38.48
CA TYR A 60 28.48 14.88 -38.18
C TYR A 60 27.27 15.71 -38.60
N PRO A 61 26.91 16.76 -37.82
CA PRO A 61 25.85 17.67 -38.20
C PRO A 61 26.05 18.20 -39.61
N SER A 62 25.06 18.13 -40.47
CA SER A 62 25.07 18.68 -41.81
C SER A 62 24.12 19.86 -41.91
N PRO A 63 24.42 20.90 -42.71
CA PRO A 63 23.52 22.05 -42.90
C PRO A 63 22.14 21.67 -43.43
N GLN A 64 22.04 20.53 -44.14
CA GLN A 64 20.76 20.04 -44.66
C GLN A 64 19.89 19.34 -43.63
N LYS A 65 20.45 18.99 -42.48
CA LYS A 65 19.75 18.29 -41.37
C LYS A 65 19.61 19.17 -40.14
N ILE A 66 19.41 20.45 -40.32
CA ILE A 66 19.22 21.40 -39.20
C ILE A 66 17.76 21.32 -38.74
N GLY A 67 17.53 20.94 -37.47
CA GLY A 67 16.22 21.00 -36.84
C GLY A 67 15.78 22.44 -36.53
N SER A 68 14.52 22.58 -36.13
CA SER A 68 13.98 23.90 -35.74
C SER A 68 14.61 24.39 -34.42
N ILE A 69 14.53 25.72 -34.20
CA ILE A 69 14.94 26.31 -32.92
C ILE A 69 14.14 25.73 -31.76
N GLN A 70 12.88 25.33 -32.01
CA GLN A 70 12.03 24.70 -31.01
C GLN A 70 12.53 23.31 -30.65
N ASP A 71 12.95 22.51 -31.63
CA ASP A 71 13.54 21.19 -31.41
C ASP A 71 14.83 21.28 -30.62
N GLN A 72 15.68 22.28 -30.90
CA GLN A 72 16.90 22.52 -30.14
C GLN A 72 16.62 22.91 -28.69
N LYS A 73 15.62 23.77 -28.45
CA LYS A 73 15.20 24.13 -27.09
C LYS A 73 14.68 22.93 -26.33
N LEU A 74 13.80 22.15 -26.94
CA LEU A 74 13.24 20.94 -26.35
C LEU A 74 14.35 19.93 -26.01
N MET A 75 15.30 19.72 -26.92
CA MET A 75 16.43 18.82 -26.68
C MET A 75 17.33 19.33 -25.55
N LEU A 76 17.59 20.64 -25.49
CA LEU A 76 18.39 21.24 -24.42
C LEU A 76 17.71 21.12 -23.06
N GLU A 77 16.41 21.34 -23.01
CA GLU A 77 15.60 21.17 -21.79
C GLU A 77 15.55 19.69 -21.36
N ALA A 78 15.33 18.77 -22.30
CA ALA A 78 15.38 17.33 -22.02
C ALA A 78 16.76 16.90 -21.50
N PHE A 79 17.84 17.41 -22.09
CA PHE A 79 19.20 17.14 -21.64
C PHE A 79 19.47 17.70 -20.23
N ARG A 80 19.03 18.94 -19.95
CA ARG A 80 19.13 19.55 -18.61
C ARG A 80 18.36 18.72 -17.58
N LEU A 81 17.12 18.31 -17.89
CA LEU A 81 16.33 17.45 -17.03
C LEU A 81 17.01 16.10 -16.80
N SER A 82 17.55 15.49 -17.84
CA SER A 82 18.29 14.23 -17.73
C SER A 82 19.54 14.37 -16.83
N MET A 83 20.30 15.46 -16.95
CA MET A 83 21.45 15.71 -16.08
C MET A 83 21.02 15.94 -14.62
N VAL A 84 19.98 16.73 -14.38
CA VAL A 84 19.43 16.94 -13.04
C VAL A 84 18.95 15.60 -12.45
N ASN A 85 18.25 14.79 -13.23
CA ASN A 85 17.80 13.47 -12.82
C ASN A 85 18.94 12.50 -12.48
N SER A 86 20.07 12.60 -13.16
CA SER A 86 21.22 11.72 -12.93
C SER A 86 22.03 12.11 -11.68
N THR A 87 21.96 13.37 -11.23
CA THR A 87 22.76 13.91 -10.13
C THR A 87 22.00 14.02 -8.82
N THR A 88 20.67 13.99 -8.85
CA THR A 88 19.85 14.06 -7.62
C THR A 88 19.79 12.71 -6.90
N PRO A 89 20.04 12.67 -5.58
CA PRO A 89 19.92 11.44 -4.80
C PRO A 89 18.48 10.91 -4.77
N TYR A 90 17.49 11.79 -4.91
CA TYR A 90 16.05 11.46 -4.87
C TYR A 90 15.40 11.78 -6.22
N ARG A 91 15.21 10.76 -7.05
CA ARG A 91 14.58 10.88 -8.37
C ARG A 91 13.07 11.06 -8.29
N ALA A 92 12.45 10.45 -7.28
CA ALA A 92 11.00 10.51 -7.06
C ALA A 92 10.45 11.94 -6.95
N LEU A 93 11.23 12.89 -6.41
CA LEU A 93 10.79 14.27 -6.18
C LEU A 93 10.38 14.98 -7.46
N GLN A 94 10.98 14.64 -8.60
CA GLN A 94 10.68 15.25 -9.89
C GLN A 94 9.38 14.71 -10.53
N TYR A 95 8.97 13.52 -10.11
CA TYR A 95 7.78 12.83 -10.60
C TYR A 95 6.65 12.82 -9.58
N SER A 96 6.78 13.60 -8.52
CA SER A 96 5.82 13.67 -7.41
C SER A 96 5.29 15.10 -7.26
N ARG A 97 4.00 15.23 -6.97
CA ARG A 97 3.41 16.50 -6.50
C ARG A 97 3.58 16.71 -5.00
N ALA A 98 4.04 15.70 -4.28
CA ALA A 98 4.32 15.84 -2.87
C ALA A 98 5.55 16.73 -2.67
N ILE A 99 5.45 17.71 -1.80
CA ILE A 99 6.56 18.54 -1.35
C ILE A 99 6.96 18.02 0.04
N PRO A 100 7.93 17.11 0.14
CA PRO A 100 8.29 16.53 1.41
C PRO A 100 9.05 17.53 2.29
N ILE A 101 8.82 17.45 3.57
CA ILE A 101 9.64 18.09 4.57
C ILE A 101 10.90 17.22 4.78
N SER A 102 12.03 17.83 5.13
CA SER A 102 13.35 17.15 5.18
C SER A 102 13.35 15.83 5.97
N TYR A 103 12.62 15.75 7.07
CA TYR A 103 12.54 14.52 7.86
C TYR A 103 11.85 13.37 7.10
N GLN A 104 10.93 13.66 6.18
CA GLN A 104 10.22 12.63 5.39
C GLN A 104 11.13 11.97 4.34
N LEU A 105 12.28 12.54 4.07
CA LEU A 105 13.29 11.95 3.19
C LEU A 105 14.16 10.89 3.89
N VAL A 106 14.18 10.86 5.23
CA VAL A 106 14.97 9.88 5.99
C VAL A 106 14.57 8.43 5.67
N PRO A 107 13.28 8.04 5.72
CA PRO A 107 12.92 6.67 5.36
C PRO A 107 13.18 6.37 3.87
N VAL A 108 13.15 7.36 3.00
CA VAL A 108 13.52 7.19 1.58
C VAL A 108 15.02 6.89 1.46
N THR A 109 15.87 7.62 2.18
CA THR A 109 17.33 7.37 2.21
C THR A 109 17.62 5.95 2.70
N MET A 110 17.04 5.57 3.84
CA MET A 110 17.22 4.24 4.42
C MET A 110 16.72 3.12 3.47
N ALA A 111 15.63 3.37 2.75
CA ALA A 111 15.13 2.42 1.75
C ALA A 111 16.11 2.23 0.59
N LEU A 112 16.78 3.29 0.16
CA LEU A 112 17.74 3.25 -0.95
C LEU A 112 19.06 2.53 -0.59
N GLU A 113 19.37 2.40 0.69
CA GLU A 113 20.52 1.64 1.18
C GLU A 113 20.26 0.14 1.25
N GLN A 114 19.01 -0.30 1.07
CA GLN A 114 18.60 -1.70 1.13
C GLN A 114 18.44 -2.28 -0.28
N GLU A 115 18.98 -3.46 -0.51
CA GLU A 115 18.72 -4.22 -1.75
C GLU A 115 17.23 -4.62 -1.84
N LYS A 116 16.67 -5.11 -0.74
CA LYS A 116 15.25 -5.39 -0.57
C LYS A 116 14.71 -4.51 0.53
N VAL A 117 13.87 -3.58 0.17
CA VAL A 117 13.29 -2.66 1.15
C VAL A 117 12.36 -3.41 2.09
N ARG A 118 12.74 -3.48 3.36
CA ARG A 118 11.98 -4.09 4.44
C ARG A 118 11.95 -3.12 5.61
N MET A 119 10.90 -2.30 5.72
CA MET A 119 10.87 -1.20 6.68
C MET A 119 9.58 -1.12 7.47
N LEU A 120 9.70 -0.74 8.73
CA LEU A 120 8.61 -0.31 9.60
C LEU A 120 8.71 1.20 9.81
N ILE A 121 7.74 1.97 9.32
CA ILE A 121 7.61 3.40 9.55
C ILE A 121 6.58 3.61 10.65
N ALA A 122 7.07 3.95 11.83
CA ALA A 122 6.30 4.01 13.09
C ALA A 122 6.16 5.43 13.63
N ASP A 123 6.04 6.40 12.75
CA ASP A 123 5.91 7.82 13.07
C ASP A 123 4.55 8.18 13.67
N ASP A 124 4.51 9.20 14.50
CA ASP A 124 3.26 9.74 15.06
C ASP A 124 2.23 10.07 13.97
N VAL A 125 0.96 10.12 14.39
CA VAL A 125 -0.15 10.54 13.52
C VAL A 125 0.10 11.96 13.00
N GLY A 126 -0.08 12.14 11.67
CA GLY A 126 0.06 13.45 11.03
C GLY A 126 1.48 13.82 10.60
N LEU A 127 2.48 12.95 10.77
CA LEU A 127 3.83 13.16 10.25
C LEU A 127 3.97 12.80 8.75
N GLY A 128 2.94 12.21 8.14
CA GLY A 128 2.90 11.98 6.70
C GLY A 128 3.43 10.63 6.24
N LYS A 129 3.23 9.55 7.02
CA LYS A 129 3.62 8.17 6.65
C LYS A 129 3.19 7.76 5.25
N THR A 130 1.99 8.15 4.81
CA THR A 130 1.48 7.89 3.45
C THR A 130 2.36 8.54 2.39
N VAL A 131 2.84 9.77 2.65
CA VAL A 131 3.75 10.49 1.76
C VAL A 131 5.11 9.82 1.73
N GLU A 132 5.64 9.42 2.88
CA GLU A 132 6.91 8.70 2.99
C GLU A 132 6.89 7.37 2.22
N ALA A 133 5.85 6.57 2.43
CA ALA A 133 5.66 5.31 1.70
C ALA A 133 5.49 5.56 0.19
N GLY A 134 4.71 6.57 -0.20
CA GLY A 134 4.52 6.95 -1.59
C GLY A 134 5.82 7.41 -2.26
N LEU A 135 6.67 8.16 -1.56
CA LEU A 135 7.99 8.56 -2.05
C LEU A 135 8.90 7.34 -2.25
N ILE A 136 8.89 6.38 -1.32
CA ILE A 136 9.66 5.13 -1.47
C ILE A 136 9.17 4.34 -2.69
N ILE A 137 7.86 4.16 -2.83
CA ILE A 137 7.27 3.49 -4.00
C ILE A 137 7.68 4.19 -5.29
N GLN A 138 7.55 5.51 -5.34
CA GLN A 138 7.89 6.28 -6.54
C GLN A 138 9.38 6.23 -6.86
N GLU A 139 10.24 6.24 -5.84
CA GLU A 139 11.68 6.10 -6.02
C GLU A 139 12.05 4.74 -6.61
N LEU A 140 11.46 3.66 -6.11
CA LEU A 140 11.63 2.33 -6.66
C LEU A 140 11.11 2.23 -8.10
N ARG A 141 9.96 2.86 -8.40
CA ARG A 141 9.39 2.88 -9.76
C ARG A 141 10.28 3.62 -10.75
N VAL A 142 10.73 4.82 -10.41
CA VAL A 142 11.60 5.64 -11.28
C VAL A 142 12.94 4.97 -11.54
N ARG A 143 13.42 4.15 -10.60
CA ARG A 143 14.64 3.34 -10.76
C ARG A 143 14.40 2.03 -11.53
N GLY A 144 13.17 1.72 -11.92
CA GLY A 144 12.83 0.47 -12.59
C GLY A 144 12.85 -0.77 -11.68
N LEU A 145 12.87 -0.57 -10.36
CA LEU A 145 12.92 -1.63 -9.36
C LEU A 145 11.52 -2.09 -8.90
N ALA A 146 10.49 -1.31 -9.21
CA ALA A 146 9.11 -1.66 -8.87
C ALA A 146 8.16 -1.19 -9.97
N LYS A 147 7.18 -2.03 -10.27
CA LYS A 147 6.03 -1.72 -11.12
C LYS A 147 4.74 -2.04 -10.40
N LYS A 148 4.66 -3.20 -9.80
CA LYS A 148 3.46 -3.77 -9.21
C LYS A 148 3.35 -3.48 -7.72
N VAL A 149 2.30 -2.75 -7.32
CA VAL A 149 2.12 -2.21 -5.98
C VAL A 149 0.82 -2.72 -5.35
N LEU A 150 0.89 -3.24 -4.14
CA LEU A 150 -0.26 -3.62 -3.32
C LEU A 150 -0.28 -2.81 -2.04
N VAL A 151 -1.37 -2.09 -1.78
CA VAL A 151 -1.60 -1.42 -0.50
C VAL A 151 -2.71 -2.13 0.26
N ILE A 152 -2.40 -2.63 1.44
CA ILE A 152 -3.34 -3.26 2.38
C ILE A 152 -3.58 -2.27 3.52
N CYS A 153 -4.81 -1.83 3.70
CA CYS A 153 -5.15 -0.80 4.68
C CYS A 153 -6.52 -1.09 5.34
N PRO A 154 -6.92 -0.36 6.40
CA PRO A 154 -8.30 -0.36 6.89
C PRO A 154 -9.31 0.03 5.81
N ALA A 155 -10.52 -0.51 5.88
CA ALA A 155 -11.53 -0.33 4.83
C ALA A 155 -11.90 1.15 4.56
N ASN A 156 -11.85 1.99 5.59
CA ASN A 156 -12.14 3.43 5.51
C ASN A 156 -11.00 4.24 4.85
N LEU A 157 -9.78 3.71 4.79
CA LEU A 157 -8.62 4.40 4.21
C LEU A 157 -8.38 4.06 2.74
N ARG A 158 -9.10 3.10 2.16
CA ARG A 158 -8.90 2.67 0.77
C ARG A 158 -9.00 3.80 -0.24
N GLN A 159 -10.03 4.63 -0.10
CA GLN A 159 -10.26 5.74 -1.01
C GLN A 159 -9.17 6.81 -0.86
N GLN A 160 -8.78 7.12 0.37
CA GLN A 160 -7.68 8.05 0.67
C GLN A 160 -6.35 7.57 0.07
N TRP A 161 -6.04 6.27 0.17
CA TRP A 161 -4.84 5.71 -0.44
C TRP A 161 -4.86 5.79 -1.96
N LYS A 162 -5.99 5.44 -2.58
CA LYS A 162 -6.16 5.55 -4.04
C LYS A 162 -5.92 6.99 -4.49
N GLU A 163 -6.56 7.96 -3.85
CA GLU A 163 -6.42 9.39 -4.16
C GLU A 163 -4.99 9.90 -3.92
N ALA A 164 -4.35 9.46 -2.84
CA ALA A 164 -2.97 9.85 -2.55
C ALA A 164 -1.97 9.31 -3.59
N LEU A 165 -2.12 8.05 -4.01
CA LEU A 165 -1.28 7.45 -5.04
C LEU A 165 -1.45 8.16 -6.39
N ASP A 166 -2.67 8.46 -6.79
CA ASP A 166 -2.97 9.15 -8.04
C ASP A 166 -2.52 10.62 -7.99
N TYR A 167 -2.98 11.37 -6.98
CA TYR A 167 -2.74 12.81 -6.91
C TYR A 167 -1.27 13.17 -6.68
N PHE A 168 -0.60 12.50 -5.71
CA PHE A 168 0.78 12.85 -5.36
C PHE A 168 1.82 12.15 -6.22
N PHE A 169 1.56 10.91 -6.69
CA PHE A 169 2.57 10.06 -7.28
C PHE A 169 2.24 9.59 -8.70
N HIS A 170 1.12 10.03 -9.27
CA HIS A 170 0.66 9.60 -10.61
C HIS A 170 0.61 8.08 -10.78
N ILE A 171 0.20 7.38 -9.72
CA ILE A 171 0.01 5.93 -9.69
C ILE A 171 -1.48 5.63 -9.70
N GLU A 172 -2.01 5.24 -10.85
CA GLU A 172 -3.40 4.79 -10.96
C GLU A 172 -3.58 3.46 -10.22
N ALA A 173 -4.29 3.49 -9.10
CA ALA A 173 -4.59 2.31 -8.31
C ALA A 173 -6.08 1.97 -8.35
N ASP A 174 -6.39 0.69 -8.43
CA ASP A 174 -7.76 0.21 -8.34
C ASP A 174 -8.07 -0.31 -6.92
N ILE A 175 -9.27 0.01 -6.42
CA ILE A 175 -9.73 -0.57 -5.16
C ILE A 175 -10.19 -2.01 -5.44
N TYR A 176 -9.52 -2.99 -4.83
CA TYR A 176 -9.91 -4.39 -4.94
C TYR A 176 -10.92 -4.74 -3.85
N SER A 177 -12.19 -4.84 -4.23
CA SER A 177 -13.32 -5.23 -3.38
C SER A 177 -14.22 -6.23 -4.12
N ARG A 178 -15.18 -6.84 -3.44
CA ARG A 178 -16.13 -7.75 -4.09
C ARG A 178 -16.91 -7.09 -5.23
N GLU A 179 -17.24 -5.81 -5.08
CA GLU A 179 -18.02 -5.05 -6.07
C GLU A 179 -17.18 -4.65 -7.27
N THR A 180 -16.01 -4.04 -7.01
CA THR A 180 -15.10 -3.55 -8.06
C THR A 180 -14.47 -4.69 -8.83
N ARG A 181 -14.11 -5.81 -8.17
CA ARG A 181 -13.61 -7.01 -8.83
C ARG A 181 -14.53 -7.49 -9.94
N ARG A 182 -15.83 -7.63 -9.66
CA ARG A 182 -16.82 -8.07 -10.66
C ARG A 182 -16.95 -7.11 -11.85
N GLN A 183 -16.78 -5.81 -11.61
CA GLN A 183 -16.84 -4.80 -12.67
C GLN A 183 -15.57 -4.82 -13.54
N LEU A 184 -14.41 -4.93 -12.92
CA LEU A 184 -13.13 -4.96 -13.60
C LEU A 184 -12.94 -6.25 -14.40
N GLU A 185 -13.35 -7.40 -13.86
CA GLU A 185 -13.27 -8.70 -14.53
C GLU A 185 -14.15 -8.77 -15.80
N LYS A 186 -15.29 -8.04 -15.84
CA LYS A 186 -16.14 -7.98 -17.04
C LYS A 186 -15.44 -7.36 -18.27
N ASN A 187 -14.47 -6.50 -18.03
CA ASN A 187 -13.76 -5.77 -19.09
C ASN A 187 -12.44 -6.46 -19.49
N LEU A 188 -12.15 -7.62 -18.89
CA LEU A 188 -10.93 -8.37 -19.17
C LEU A 188 -11.20 -9.49 -20.17
N PRO A 189 -10.23 -9.86 -21.00
CA PRO A 189 -10.28 -11.07 -21.82
C PRO A 189 -10.50 -12.31 -20.94
N ALA A 190 -11.23 -13.29 -21.46
CA ALA A 190 -11.49 -14.53 -20.74
C ALA A 190 -10.17 -15.22 -20.32
N GLY A 191 -10.07 -15.62 -19.05
CA GLY A 191 -8.89 -16.28 -18.49
C GLY A 191 -7.77 -15.35 -18.01
N THR A 192 -7.94 -14.03 -18.09
CA THR A 192 -6.95 -13.07 -17.58
C THR A 192 -7.14 -12.83 -16.08
N ASN A 193 -6.07 -12.96 -15.31
CA ASN A 193 -6.08 -12.59 -13.90
C ASN A 193 -6.01 -11.06 -13.76
N LEU A 194 -7.03 -10.46 -13.13
CA LEU A 194 -7.10 -9.02 -12.90
C LEU A 194 -5.85 -8.50 -12.17
N LEU A 195 -5.35 -9.24 -11.17
CA LEU A 195 -4.19 -8.83 -10.39
C LEU A 195 -2.89 -8.82 -11.22
N GLU A 196 -2.83 -9.53 -12.32
CA GLU A 196 -1.69 -9.49 -13.25
C GLU A 196 -1.80 -8.35 -14.26
N PHE A 197 -3.03 -7.96 -14.60
CA PHE A 197 -3.29 -6.98 -15.66
C PHE A 197 -3.06 -5.53 -15.21
N ARG A 198 -3.32 -5.21 -13.94
CA ARG A 198 -3.15 -3.86 -13.39
C ARG A 198 -1.90 -3.76 -12.53
N ASP A 199 -1.31 -2.56 -12.47
CA ASP A 199 -0.04 -2.32 -11.79
C ASP A 199 -0.20 -1.97 -10.30
N ALA A 200 -1.33 -1.41 -9.88
CA ALA A 200 -1.53 -0.99 -8.49
C ALA A 200 -2.93 -1.30 -7.96
N PHE A 201 -2.97 -1.82 -6.74
CA PHE A 201 -4.21 -2.13 -6.03
C PHE A 201 -4.21 -1.63 -4.59
N VAL A 202 -5.39 -1.21 -4.13
CA VAL A 202 -5.66 -0.92 -2.72
C VAL A 202 -6.75 -1.86 -2.22
N ILE A 203 -6.47 -2.60 -1.16
CA ILE A 203 -7.38 -3.61 -0.60
C ILE A 203 -7.54 -3.41 0.91
N SER A 204 -8.72 -3.75 1.45
CA SER A 204 -8.87 -3.75 2.90
C SER A 204 -8.27 -5.02 3.53
N VAL A 205 -7.65 -4.88 4.71
CA VAL A 205 -7.08 -6.00 5.45
C VAL A 205 -8.13 -7.10 5.73
N ASP A 206 -9.38 -6.71 5.97
CA ASP A 206 -10.46 -7.66 6.25
C ASP A 206 -10.91 -8.43 5.01
N TYR A 207 -10.79 -7.85 3.83
CA TYR A 207 -11.04 -8.57 2.58
C TYR A 207 -9.84 -9.41 2.16
N ALA A 208 -8.63 -8.88 2.33
CA ALA A 208 -7.40 -9.58 2.00
C ALA A 208 -7.17 -10.87 2.81
N LYS A 209 -7.62 -10.92 4.07
CA LYS A 209 -7.48 -12.12 4.93
C LYS A 209 -8.40 -13.29 4.56
N ALA A 210 -9.44 -13.06 3.73
CA ALA A 210 -10.32 -14.14 3.26
C ALA A 210 -9.50 -15.15 2.42
N SER A 211 -9.65 -16.44 2.71
CA SER A 211 -8.78 -17.51 2.18
C SER A 211 -8.60 -17.47 0.67
N GLU A 212 -9.70 -17.27 -0.09
CA GLU A 212 -9.64 -17.15 -1.56
C GLU A 212 -8.81 -15.96 -2.01
N VAL A 213 -9.03 -14.78 -1.39
CA VAL A 213 -8.34 -13.54 -1.76
C VAL A 213 -6.88 -13.62 -1.37
N LYS A 214 -6.59 -14.13 -0.16
CA LYS A 214 -5.23 -14.33 0.34
C LYS A 214 -4.40 -15.20 -0.61
N ASN A 215 -4.95 -16.33 -1.08
CA ASN A 215 -4.27 -17.21 -2.02
C ASN A 215 -3.98 -16.49 -3.35
N LEU A 216 -4.95 -15.74 -3.90
CA LEU A 216 -4.73 -14.93 -5.10
C LEU A 216 -3.62 -13.89 -4.91
N LEU A 217 -3.56 -13.23 -3.75
CA LEU A 217 -2.51 -12.28 -3.44
C LEU A 217 -1.14 -12.94 -3.32
N LEU A 218 -1.06 -14.14 -2.72
CA LEU A 218 0.18 -14.91 -2.58
C LEU A 218 0.66 -15.52 -3.90
N ASP A 219 -0.25 -15.78 -4.84
CA ASP A 219 0.07 -16.30 -6.16
C ASP A 219 0.51 -15.21 -7.17
N THR A 220 0.27 -13.96 -6.84
CA THR A 220 0.68 -12.80 -7.66
C THR A 220 2.07 -12.31 -7.24
N ASN A 221 2.89 -11.91 -8.22
CA ASN A 221 4.17 -11.26 -7.94
C ASN A 221 3.92 -9.77 -7.63
N TRP A 222 4.39 -9.32 -6.48
CA TRP A 222 4.32 -7.93 -6.05
C TRP A 222 5.71 -7.36 -5.87
N ASP A 223 6.00 -6.26 -6.53
CA ASP A 223 7.27 -5.58 -6.32
C ASP A 223 7.26 -4.85 -4.97
N VAL A 224 6.15 -4.17 -4.64
CA VAL A 224 5.99 -3.48 -3.35
C VAL A 224 4.66 -3.86 -2.70
N VAL A 225 4.72 -4.29 -1.45
CA VAL A 225 3.55 -4.44 -0.57
C VAL A 225 3.64 -3.43 0.56
N VAL A 226 2.59 -2.65 0.74
CA VAL A 226 2.43 -1.73 1.88
C VAL A 226 1.32 -2.25 2.77
N ILE A 227 1.57 -2.35 4.07
CA ILE A 227 0.55 -2.66 5.08
C ILE A 227 0.41 -1.45 5.99
N ASP A 228 -0.69 -0.72 5.82
CA ASP A 228 -1.00 0.44 6.64
C ASP A 228 -1.78 0.02 7.89
N GLU A 229 -1.61 0.80 8.97
CA GLU A 229 -2.06 0.46 10.32
C GLU A 229 -1.59 -0.93 10.75
N ALA A 230 -0.29 -1.19 10.53
CA ALA A 230 0.34 -2.50 10.71
C ALA A 230 0.15 -3.09 12.12
N HIS A 231 -0.16 -2.27 13.14
CA HIS A 231 -0.54 -2.77 14.46
C HIS A 231 -1.75 -3.71 14.44
N GLN A 232 -2.64 -3.60 13.42
CA GLN A 232 -3.79 -4.49 13.26
C GLN A 232 -3.41 -5.90 12.79
N VAL A 233 -2.23 -6.04 12.20
CA VAL A 233 -1.69 -7.33 11.73
C VAL A 233 -0.57 -7.86 12.62
N ALA A 234 -0.28 -7.20 13.75
CA ALA A 234 0.62 -7.72 14.76
C ALA A 234 0.07 -9.01 15.39
N LYS A 235 0.96 -9.89 15.86
CA LYS A 235 0.55 -11.10 16.54
C LYS A 235 -0.24 -10.75 17.80
N PRO A 236 -1.45 -11.30 17.99
CA PRO A 236 -2.25 -11.00 19.17
C PRO A 236 -1.59 -11.59 20.43
N HIS A 237 -1.63 -10.81 21.52
CA HIS A 237 -1.25 -11.32 22.84
C HIS A 237 -2.33 -12.29 23.35
N GLN A 238 -1.94 -13.35 24.06
CA GLN A 238 -2.79 -14.49 24.43
C GLN A 238 -4.07 -14.15 25.22
N ALA A 239 -4.22 -12.93 25.73
CA ALA A 239 -5.33 -12.50 26.58
C ALA A 239 -6.45 -11.75 25.88
N SER A 240 -6.44 -11.57 24.54
CA SER A 240 -7.45 -10.78 23.85
C SER A 240 -8.69 -11.60 23.45
N ALA A 241 -9.89 -11.06 23.70
CA ALA A 241 -11.17 -11.73 23.45
C ALA A 241 -11.49 -11.97 21.96
N ASP A 242 -10.78 -11.35 21.03
CA ASP A 242 -11.05 -11.38 19.59
C ASP A 242 -9.92 -12.07 18.79
N GLN A 243 -9.40 -13.17 19.36
CA GLN A 243 -8.19 -13.85 18.87
C GLN A 243 -8.29 -14.38 17.44
N SER A 244 -9.45 -14.84 17.00
CA SER A 244 -9.58 -15.49 15.68
C SER A 244 -9.39 -14.49 14.53
N VAL A 245 -10.05 -13.32 14.61
CA VAL A 245 -9.98 -12.28 13.57
C VAL A 245 -8.59 -11.65 13.50
N GLN A 246 -7.96 -11.42 14.65
CA GLN A 246 -6.59 -10.88 14.70
C GLN A 246 -5.57 -11.91 14.23
N MET A 247 -5.77 -13.19 14.53
CA MET A 247 -4.89 -14.27 14.06
C MET A 247 -4.96 -14.42 12.54
N ASP A 248 -6.14 -14.24 11.92
CA ASP A 248 -6.26 -14.27 10.46
C ASP A 248 -5.51 -13.11 9.80
N ARG A 249 -5.56 -11.91 10.38
CA ARG A 249 -4.79 -10.76 9.91
C ARG A 249 -3.28 -10.97 10.07
N TRP A 250 -2.86 -11.52 11.21
CA TRP A 250 -1.47 -11.90 11.43
C TRP A 250 -1.00 -12.94 10.42
N ASN A 251 -1.77 -14.01 10.20
CA ASN A 251 -1.45 -15.05 9.23
C ASN A 251 -1.32 -14.50 7.80
N LEU A 252 -2.18 -13.54 7.42
CA LEU A 252 -2.05 -12.84 6.13
C LEU A 252 -0.69 -12.13 6.04
N ALA A 253 -0.35 -11.28 7.00
CA ALA A 253 0.90 -10.51 6.99
C ALA A 253 2.14 -11.40 7.04
N ARG A 254 2.12 -12.46 7.86
CA ARG A 254 3.21 -13.45 7.95
C ARG A 254 3.44 -14.16 6.62
N ASP A 255 2.38 -14.62 5.98
CA ASP A 255 2.49 -15.38 4.74
C ASP A 255 2.92 -14.49 3.57
N LEU A 256 2.45 -13.23 3.52
CA LEU A 256 2.94 -12.23 2.58
C LEU A 256 4.43 -11.93 2.81
N SER A 257 4.84 -11.69 4.07
CA SER A 257 6.24 -11.41 4.41
C SER A 257 7.18 -12.56 4.03
N ALA A 258 6.75 -13.80 4.21
CA ALA A 258 7.53 -15.00 3.89
C ALA A 258 7.53 -15.36 2.39
N SER A 259 6.64 -14.77 1.60
CA SER A 259 6.51 -15.06 0.18
C SER A 259 7.71 -14.56 -0.62
N LYS A 260 8.29 -15.41 -1.45
CA LYS A 260 9.36 -15.05 -2.39
C LYS A 260 8.85 -14.19 -3.58
N ARG A 261 7.54 -14.06 -3.71
CA ARG A 261 6.88 -13.27 -4.76
C ARG A 261 6.69 -11.80 -4.34
N ILE A 262 7.17 -11.43 -3.16
CA ILE A 262 7.11 -10.06 -2.64
C ILE A 262 8.54 -9.58 -2.45
N GLU A 263 8.92 -8.57 -3.23
CA GLU A 263 10.27 -8.04 -3.21
C GLU A 263 10.45 -7.05 -2.05
N HIS A 264 9.63 -6.00 -2.00
CA HIS A 264 9.71 -4.95 -0.99
C HIS A 264 8.48 -4.95 -0.08
N LEU A 265 8.67 -4.72 1.22
CA LEU A 265 7.59 -4.68 2.23
C LEU A 265 7.72 -3.43 3.11
N LEU A 266 6.69 -2.60 3.13
CA LEU A 266 6.57 -1.44 3.99
C LEU A 266 5.44 -1.67 5.01
N LEU A 267 5.74 -1.54 6.27
CA LEU A 267 4.78 -1.56 7.37
C LEU A 267 4.63 -0.15 7.92
N LEU A 268 3.41 0.37 7.98
CA LEU A 268 3.13 1.72 8.48
C LEU A 268 2.24 1.63 9.72
N THR A 269 2.59 2.34 10.79
CA THR A 269 1.75 2.46 11.97
C THR A 269 2.11 3.69 12.78
N ALA A 270 1.14 4.31 13.46
CA ALA A 270 1.42 5.34 14.44
C ALA A 270 1.59 4.78 15.87
N THR A 271 1.12 3.56 16.08
CA THR A 271 1.11 2.90 17.39
C THR A 271 1.77 1.53 17.27
N PRO A 272 3.11 1.47 17.12
CA PRO A 272 3.81 0.19 16.99
C PRO A 272 3.71 -0.66 18.26
N HIS A 273 3.53 -0.01 19.41
CA HIS A 273 3.34 -0.61 20.71
C HIS A 273 1.88 -0.52 21.16
N ASN A 274 1.24 -1.66 21.36
CA ASN A 274 -0.06 -1.78 22.03
C ASN A 274 0.07 -2.11 23.53
N GLY A 275 1.24 -1.82 24.13
CA GLY A 275 1.56 -2.15 25.52
C GLY A 275 2.26 -3.52 25.71
N TYR A 276 2.35 -4.34 24.67
CA TYR A 276 2.95 -5.67 24.73
C TYR A 276 4.20 -5.75 23.85
N THR A 277 5.33 -6.14 24.44
CA THR A 277 6.63 -6.26 23.74
C THR A 277 6.61 -7.35 22.66
N ASP A 278 5.89 -8.45 22.89
CA ASP A 278 5.73 -9.54 21.94
C ASP A 278 4.99 -9.10 20.65
N SER A 279 4.01 -8.25 20.78
CA SER A 279 3.27 -7.68 19.65
C SER A 279 4.18 -6.79 18.78
N PHE A 280 4.96 -5.90 19.40
CA PHE A 280 5.93 -5.06 18.69
C PHE A 280 7.03 -5.89 18.03
N ALA A 281 7.60 -6.85 18.76
CA ALA A 281 8.61 -7.75 18.21
C ALA A 281 8.07 -8.56 17.02
N SER A 282 6.78 -8.92 17.04
CA SER A 282 6.15 -9.60 15.92
C SER A 282 6.13 -8.74 14.65
N LEU A 283 5.89 -7.43 14.75
CA LEU A 283 5.96 -6.51 13.60
C LEU A 283 7.38 -6.41 13.02
N ILE A 284 8.39 -6.32 13.89
CA ILE A 284 9.80 -6.33 13.45
C ILE A 284 10.14 -7.66 12.78
N ASN A 285 9.63 -8.77 13.31
CA ASN A 285 9.87 -10.10 12.74
C ASN A 285 9.26 -10.27 11.34
N LEU A 286 8.14 -9.56 11.03
CA LEU A 286 7.57 -9.51 9.68
C LEU A 286 8.52 -8.89 8.64
N LEU A 287 9.50 -8.10 9.05
CA LEU A 287 10.49 -7.56 8.12
C LEU A 287 11.43 -8.65 7.58
N GLY A 288 11.55 -9.79 8.28
CA GLY A 288 12.35 -10.93 7.83
C GLY A 288 13.86 -10.71 7.87
N VAL A 289 14.33 -9.68 8.60
CA VAL A 289 15.74 -9.26 8.63
C VAL A 289 16.56 -9.88 9.79
N GLY A 290 15.98 -10.81 10.53
CA GLY A 290 16.68 -11.47 11.65
C GLY A 290 16.87 -10.58 12.89
N ALA A 291 16.15 -9.46 12.97
CA ALA A 291 16.27 -8.51 14.09
C ALA A 291 15.60 -8.97 15.40
N VAL A 292 14.92 -10.10 15.38
CA VAL A 292 14.26 -10.68 16.58
C VAL A 292 14.71 -12.11 16.79
N SER A 293 15.07 -12.43 18.03
CA SER A 293 15.40 -13.78 18.47
C SER A 293 14.75 -14.12 19.81
N GLY A 294 14.93 -15.34 20.29
CA GLY A 294 14.42 -15.79 21.59
C GLY A 294 12.97 -16.32 21.55
N PRO A 295 12.45 -16.71 22.71
CA PRO A 295 11.11 -17.29 22.79
C PRO A 295 10.03 -16.23 22.57
N VAL A 296 8.86 -16.64 22.06
CA VAL A 296 7.74 -15.76 21.71
C VAL A 296 7.28 -14.88 22.89
N HIS A 297 7.35 -15.41 24.12
CA HIS A 297 6.92 -14.67 25.31
C HIS A 297 7.96 -13.70 25.87
N ASN A 298 9.21 -13.82 25.44
CA ASN A 298 10.28 -12.91 25.84
C ASN A 298 11.23 -12.69 24.64
N PRO A 299 10.75 -11.98 23.60
CA PRO A 299 11.54 -11.74 22.41
C PRO A 299 12.70 -10.78 22.72
N ILE A 300 13.83 -11.05 22.12
CA ILE A 300 15.01 -10.18 22.15
C ILE A 300 15.10 -9.46 20.81
N ILE A 301 15.03 -8.13 20.86
CA ILE A 301 15.17 -7.28 19.67
C ILE A 301 16.64 -6.83 19.55
N HIS A 302 17.28 -7.21 18.47
CA HIS A 302 18.64 -6.80 18.12
C HIS A 302 18.62 -5.39 17.54
N ARG A 303 18.89 -4.40 18.37
CA ARG A 303 18.78 -2.97 18.02
C ARG A 303 19.68 -2.59 16.84
N GLU A 304 20.87 -3.16 16.76
CA GLU A 304 21.82 -2.89 15.67
C GLU A 304 21.30 -3.27 14.28
N ILE A 305 20.49 -4.31 14.20
CA ILE A 305 19.83 -4.70 12.95
C ILE A 305 18.52 -3.91 12.76
N ALA A 306 17.74 -3.77 13.82
CA ALA A 306 16.43 -3.12 13.74
C ALA A 306 16.52 -1.64 13.33
N LYS A 307 17.57 -0.91 13.73
CA LYS A 307 17.75 0.52 13.43
C LYS A 307 17.78 0.84 11.94
N ASP A 308 18.28 -0.09 11.13
CA ASP A 308 18.39 0.11 9.67
C ASP A 308 17.04 -0.16 8.94
N HIS A 309 16.05 -0.70 9.67
CA HIS A 309 14.75 -1.09 9.15
C HIS A 309 13.57 -0.42 9.88
N LEU A 310 13.83 0.41 10.86
CA LEU A 310 12.81 1.05 11.69
C LEU A 310 12.99 2.56 11.73
N VAL A 311 11.96 3.29 11.35
CA VAL A 311 11.86 4.74 11.58
C VAL A 311 10.74 4.99 12.57
N GLN A 312 11.04 5.65 13.67
CA GLN A 312 10.07 6.02 14.70
C GLN A 312 10.37 7.41 15.21
N ARG A 313 9.47 8.36 14.95
CA ARG A 313 9.61 9.75 15.40
C ARG A 313 8.32 10.24 16.04
N ARG A 314 8.48 11.03 17.08
CA ARG A 314 7.40 11.76 17.72
C ARG A 314 7.35 13.18 17.16
N ARG A 315 6.20 13.83 17.26
CA ARG A 315 6.05 15.24 16.86
C ARG A 315 7.09 16.14 17.52
N ALA A 316 7.34 15.95 18.82
CA ALA A 316 8.34 16.72 19.56
C ALA A 316 9.76 16.54 19.02
N ASP A 317 10.14 15.34 18.58
CA ASP A 317 11.46 15.07 18.01
C ASP A 317 11.62 15.79 16.66
N VAL A 318 10.55 15.78 15.86
CA VAL A 318 10.51 16.47 14.56
C VAL A 318 10.55 18.00 14.74
N GLU A 319 9.81 18.56 15.72
CA GLU A 319 9.87 19.99 16.03
C GLU A 319 11.28 20.41 16.47
N ALA A 320 11.92 19.62 17.34
CA ALA A 320 13.29 19.88 17.78
C ALA A 320 14.26 19.86 16.60
N TRP A 321 14.13 18.90 15.70
CA TRP A 321 14.98 18.81 14.51
C TRP A 321 14.76 19.98 13.53
N LEU A 322 13.52 20.32 13.23
CA LEU A 322 13.18 21.41 12.32
C LEU A 322 13.62 22.78 12.86
N SER A 323 13.57 22.98 14.18
CA SER A 323 14.01 24.21 14.82
C SER A 323 15.55 24.42 14.71
N MET A 324 16.34 23.34 14.66
CA MET A 324 17.79 23.42 14.39
C MET A 324 18.09 23.95 12.99
N GLY A 325 17.17 23.72 12.01
CA GLY A 325 17.28 24.20 10.64
C GLY A 325 16.61 25.56 10.37
N ASN A 326 16.33 26.38 11.40
CA ASN A 326 15.59 27.65 11.31
C ASN A 326 14.16 27.54 10.72
N SER A 327 13.56 26.37 10.70
CA SER A 327 12.18 26.20 10.30
C SER A 327 11.22 26.56 11.44
N LYS A 328 10.18 27.33 11.14
CA LYS A 328 9.16 27.74 12.12
C LYS A 328 7.94 26.79 12.14
N ILE A 329 8.09 25.57 11.67
CA ILE A 329 7.01 24.59 11.66
C ILE A 329 6.76 24.15 13.12
N GLN A 330 5.57 24.41 13.62
CA GLN A 330 5.08 23.94 14.91
C GLN A 330 3.83 23.09 14.70
N PHE A 331 3.78 21.92 15.33
CA PHE A 331 2.57 21.12 15.30
C PHE A 331 1.55 21.68 16.30
N PRO A 332 0.25 21.58 16.01
CA PRO A 332 -0.79 21.97 16.94
C PRO A 332 -0.65 21.23 18.27
N LYS A 333 -0.65 21.98 19.37
CA LYS A 333 -0.66 21.38 20.71
C LYS A 333 -2.02 20.74 20.96
N ARG A 334 -2.00 19.52 21.51
CA ARG A 334 -3.23 18.84 21.91
C ARG A 334 -3.63 19.34 23.28
N GLU A 335 -4.73 20.06 23.36
CA GLU A 335 -5.41 20.39 24.61
C GLU A 335 -6.54 19.39 24.82
N GLN A 336 -6.57 18.75 25.98
CA GLN A 336 -7.68 17.87 26.37
C GLN A 336 -8.55 18.65 27.34
N SER A 337 -9.82 18.82 26.96
CA SER A 337 -10.86 19.31 27.87
C SER A 337 -11.94 18.24 28.00
N GLU A 338 -12.36 17.95 29.21
CA GLU A 338 -13.52 17.11 29.48
C GLU A 338 -14.71 18.04 29.77
N GLU A 339 -15.68 18.00 28.85
CA GLU A 339 -16.94 18.71 29.05
C GLU A 339 -18.04 17.72 29.41
N VAL A 340 -18.64 17.93 30.58
CA VAL A 340 -19.81 17.14 31.00
C VAL A 340 -21.04 17.73 30.35
N ILE A 341 -21.53 17.08 29.30
CA ILE A 341 -22.76 17.44 28.62
C ILE A 341 -23.94 16.88 29.40
N LYS A 342 -24.83 17.78 29.86
CA LYS A 342 -26.11 17.36 30.42
C LYS A 342 -27.12 17.24 29.29
N PRO A 343 -27.66 16.03 29.02
CA PRO A 343 -28.63 15.85 27.97
C PRO A 343 -29.94 16.60 28.31
N THR A 344 -30.61 17.10 27.28
CA THR A 344 -31.93 17.68 27.38
C THR A 344 -32.99 16.63 27.73
N SER A 345 -34.19 17.05 28.13
CA SER A 345 -35.31 16.14 28.39
C SER A 345 -35.63 15.24 27.19
N ASP A 346 -35.57 15.79 25.97
CA ASP A 346 -35.87 15.07 24.74
C ASP A 346 -34.78 14.04 24.40
N GLU A 347 -33.51 14.41 24.62
CA GLU A 347 -32.38 13.47 24.45
C GLU A 347 -32.45 12.32 25.46
N LEU A 348 -32.81 12.62 26.72
CA LEU A 348 -33.03 11.59 27.74
C LEU A 348 -34.16 10.63 27.33
N ALA A 349 -35.27 11.14 26.81
CA ALA A 349 -36.38 10.33 26.33
C ALA A 349 -35.95 9.42 25.18
N ILE A 350 -35.12 9.91 24.25
CA ILE A 350 -34.57 9.08 23.14
C ILE A 350 -33.67 8.00 23.70
N ILE A 351 -32.78 8.32 24.65
CA ILE A 351 -31.85 7.35 25.26
C ILE A 351 -32.65 6.25 25.99
N GLU A 352 -33.71 6.61 26.72
CA GLU A 352 -34.57 5.67 27.40
C GLU A 352 -35.33 4.77 26.42
N ALA A 353 -35.87 5.34 25.34
CA ALA A 353 -36.52 4.58 24.28
C ALA A 353 -35.58 3.57 23.60
N VAL A 354 -34.33 3.96 23.36
CA VAL A 354 -33.30 3.07 22.83
C VAL A 354 -32.95 1.95 23.80
N LYS A 355 -32.85 2.25 25.09
CA LYS A 355 -32.63 1.24 26.15
C LYS A 355 -33.80 0.22 26.19
N HIS A 356 -35.03 0.74 26.20
CA HIS A 356 -36.24 -0.12 26.21
C HIS A 356 -36.26 -1.04 24.98
N TYR A 357 -36.05 -0.48 23.77
CA TYR A 357 -36.00 -1.28 22.54
C TYR A 357 -34.84 -2.29 22.54
N SER A 358 -33.70 -1.92 23.10
CA SER A 358 -32.53 -2.81 23.24
C SER A 358 -32.84 -4.02 24.14
N ASN A 359 -33.57 -3.80 25.24
CA ASN A 359 -34.01 -4.87 26.14
C ASN A 359 -34.96 -5.83 25.42
N LEU A 360 -35.91 -5.31 24.63
CA LEU A 360 -36.82 -6.15 23.82
C LEU A 360 -36.04 -7.01 22.82
N ILE A 361 -35.01 -6.48 22.17
CA ILE A 361 -34.15 -7.24 21.22
C ILE A 361 -33.44 -8.38 21.95
N LEU A 362 -32.89 -8.12 23.14
CA LEU A 362 -32.17 -9.14 23.93
C LEU A 362 -33.13 -10.17 24.50
N ASP A 363 -34.29 -9.73 24.99
CA ASP A 363 -35.31 -10.63 25.55
C ASP A 363 -35.87 -11.60 24.48
N ASN A 364 -36.14 -11.12 23.28
CA ASN A 364 -36.55 -11.94 22.15
C ASN A 364 -35.45 -12.90 21.67
N ALA A 365 -34.20 -12.61 21.96
CA ALA A 365 -33.07 -13.50 21.65
C ALA A 365 -32.77 -14.51 22.78
N LYS A 366 -33.37 -14.38 23.94
CA LYS A 366 -33.24 -15.34 25.06
C LYS A 366 -33.80 -16.70 24.64
N GLY A 367 -32.97 -17.73 24.74
CA GLY A 367 -33.36 -19.11 24.35
C GLY A 367 -33.08 -19.44 22.87
N ALA A 368 -32.69 -18.48 22.06
CA ALA A 368 -32.25 -18.76 20.70
C ALA A 368 -30.79 -19.30 20.66
N SER A 369 -30.33 -19.70 19.48
CA SER A 369 -28.95 -20.17 19.32
C SER A 369 -27.94 -19.10 19.74
N LYS A 370 -26.74 -19.51 20.20
CA LYS A 370 -25.64 -18.63 20.60
C LYS A 370 -25.33 -17.58 19.52
N HIS A 371 -25.45 -17.95 18.25
CA HIS A 371 -25.21 -17.04 17.12
C HIS A 371 -26.27 -15.92 17.06
N ILE A 372 -27.55 -16.24 17.23
CA ILE A 372 -28.67 -15.26 17.22
C ILE A 372 -28.52 -14.29 18.40
N TYR A 373 -28.19 -14.81 19.60
CA TYR A 373 -27.95 -13.95 20.77
C TYR A 373 -26.78 -13.00 20.57
N THR A 374 -25.68 -13.45 19.95
CA THR A 374 -24.55 -12.62 19.62
C THR A 374 -24.93 -11.51 18.63
N LEU A 375 -25.69 -11.83 17.58
CA LEU A 375 -26.19 -10.83 16.61
C LEU A 375 -27.12 -9.79 17.26
N ALA A 376 -27.97 -10.21 18.21
CA ALA A 376 -28.79 -9.32 19.00
C ALA A 376 -27.91 -8.33 19.81
N GLY A 377 -26.87 -8.82 20.48
CA GLY A 377 -25.93 -8.02 21.21
C GLY A 377 -25.21 -6.99 20.31
N TRP A 378 -24.74 -7.39 19.13
CA TRP A 378 -24.15 -6.48 18.15
C TRP A 378 -25.14 -5.39 17.69
N THR A 379 -26.41 -5.76 17.48
CA THR A 379 -27.45 -4.80 17.09
C THR A 379 -27.65 -3.75 18.19
N VAL A 380 -27.76 -4.19 19.44
CA VAL A 380 -27.89 -3.29 20.60
C VAL A 380 -26.71 -2.35 20.72
N LEU A 381 -25.48 -2.88 20.64
CA LEU A 381 -24.27 -2.07 20.71
C LEU A 381 -24.23 -1.02 19.58
N HIS A 382 -24.65 -1.40 18.36
CA HIS A 382 -24.72 -0.49 17.23
C HIS A 382 -25.74 0.63 17.45
N LEU A 383 -26.93 0.33 17.96
CA LEU A 383 -27.96 1.32 18.26
C LEU A 383 -27.49 2.32 19.34
N HIS A 384 -26.86 1.85 20.42
CA HIS A 384 -26.31 2.72 21.45
C HIS A 384 -25.20 3.63 20.91
N LYS A 385 -24.25 3.09 20.14
CA LYS A 385 -23.21 3.90 19.48
C LYS A 385 -23.80 4.97 18.56
N ARG A 386 -24.89 4.67 17.85
CA ARG A 386 -25.55 5.63 16.97
C ARG A 386 -26.33 6.68 17.75
N ALA A 387 -27.00 6.31 18.82
CA ALA A 387 -27.69 7.24 19.70
C ALA A 387 -26.73 8.27 20.32
N LEU A 388 -25.54 7.85 20.71
CA LEU A 388 -24.51 8.72 21.26
C LEU A 388 -23.74 9.51 20.20
N SER A 389 -23.82 9.13 18.93
CA SER A 389 -23.12 9.82 17.83
C SER A 389 -23.89 11.05 17.34
N SER A 390 -25.14 10.85 16.90
CA SER A 390 -26.04 11.94 16.53
C SER A 390 -27.47 11.45 16.32
N PRO A 391 -28.50 12.28 16.54
CA PRO A 391 -29.91 11.95 16.25
C PRO A 391 -30.13 11.47 14.82
N GLN A 392 -29.45 12.09 13.85
CA GLN A 392 -29.54 11.70 12.44
C GLN A 392 -28.97 10.32 12.17
N ALA A 393 -27.83 9.98 12.79
CA ALA A 393 -27.23 8.66 12.66
C ALA A 393 -28.13 7.56 13.21
N LEU A 394 -28.77 7.79 14.36
CA LEU A 394 -29.75 6.90 14.94
C LEU A 394 -30.97 6.74 14.01
N ARG A 395 -31.53 7.86 13.53
CA ARG A 395 -32.68 7.84 12.60
C ARG A 395 -32.41 6.99 11.36
N CYS A 396 -31.27 7.20 10.69
CA CYS A 396 -30.90 6.40 9.51
C CYS A 396 -30.78 4.91 9.84
N SER A 397 -30.18 4.57 11.00
CA SER A 397 -30.05 3.16 11.43
C SER A 397 -31.40 2.51 11.71
N LEU A 398 -32.30 3.22 12.37
CA LEU A 398 -33.65 2.73 12.66
C LEU A 398 -34.50 2.58 11.38
N GLN A 399 -34.42 3.52 10.44
CA GLN A 399 -35.09 3.42 9.15
C GLN A 399 -34.62 2.21 8.34
N ASN A 400 -33.32 1.98 8.28
CA ASN A 400 -32.76 0.82 7.58
C ASN A 400 -33.21 -0.50 8.24
N ARG A 401 -33.20 -0.55 9.57
CA ARG A 401 -33.68 -1.72 10.32
C ARG A 401 -35.19 -1.96 10.08
N LYS A 402 -36.00 -0.93 10.14
CA LYS A 402 -37.43 -1.00 9.84
C LYS A 402 -37.68 -1.61 8.46
N ARG A 403 -37.00 -1.07 7.42
CA ARG A 403 -37.12 -1.62 6.05
C ARG A 403 -36.70 -3.09 5.95
N THR A 404 -35.66 -3.50 6.68
CA THR A 404 -35.22 -4.89 6.69
C THR A 404 -36.22 -5.80 7.35
N LEU A 405 -36.84 -5.38 8.45
CA LEU A 405 -37.86 -6.14 9.15
C LEU A 405 -39.14 -6.24 8.31
N GLU A 406 -39.57 -5.14 7.68
CA GLU A 406 -40.75 -5.11 6.79
C GLU A 406 -40.59 -6.07 5.60
N ARG A 407 -39.38 -6.14 5.00
CA ARG A 407 -39.07 -7.13 3.94
C ARG A 407 -39.18 -8.56 4.45
N ARG A 408 -38.60 -8.87 5.61
CA ARG A 408 -38.66 -10.21 6.19
C ARG A 408 -40.10 -10.63 6.53
N VAL A 409 -40.93 -9.71 7.01
CA VAL A 409 -42.34 -9.97 7.25
C VAL A 409 -43.07 -10.27 5.95
N LYS A 410 -42.78 -9.52 4.86
CA LYS A 410 -43.37 -9.81 3.54
C LYS A 410 -42.96 -11.16 3.01
N ASP A 411 -41.66 -11.48 3.06
CA ASP A 411 -41.15 -12.79 2.61
C ASP A 411 -41.84 -13.95 3.36
N LEU A 412 -42.00 -13.83 4.70
CA LEU A 412 -42.69 -14.85 5.52
C LEU A 412 -44.18 -14.96 5.23
N THR A 413 -44.86 -13.86 4.87
CA THR A 413 -46.28 -13.86 4.51
C THR A 413 -46.55 -14.33 3.09
N GLU A 414 -45.58 -14.23 2.20
CA GLU A 414 -45.64 -14.76 0.83
C GLU A 414 -45.39 -16.29 0.81
N ASP A 415 -44.51 -16.79 1.69
CA ASP A 415 -44.19 -18.22 1.81
C ASP A 415 -45.28 -19.01 2.58
N ASP A 416 -46.07 -18.37 3.48
CA ASP A 416 -47.18 -18.97 4.22
C ASP A 416 -48.35 -17.99 4.39
N PRO A 417 -49.34 -18.00 3.46
CA PRO A 417 -50.48 -17.08 3.46
C PRO A 417 -51.41 -17.18 4.67
N GLY A 418 -51.21 -18.18 5.55
CA GLY A 418 -52.02 -18.42 6.76
C GLY A 418 -51.55 -17.69 8.02
N LEU A 419 -50.33 -17.08 8.02
CA LEU A 419 -49.80 -16.33 9.14
C LEU A 419 -50.38 -14.91 9.16
N SER A 420 -51.18 -14.59 10.18
CA SER A 420 -51.62 -13.21 10.38
C SER A 420 -50.44 -12.34 10.78
N GLY A 421 -50.41 -11.08 10.32
CA GLY A 421 -49.30 -10.17 10.57
C GLY A 421 -49.00 -9.84 12.05
N GLN A 422 -49.71 -10.47 13.00
CA GLN A 422 -49.45 -10.41 14.44
C GLN A 422 -48.46 -11.51 14.90
N ASP A 423 -48.41 -12.65 14.22
CA ASP A 423 -47.52 -13.77 14.59
C ASP A 423 -46.09 -13.64 14.01
N ALA A 424 -45.90 -12.73 13.08
CA ALA A 424 -44.62 -12.46 12.43
C ALA A 424 -43.79 -11.30 13.06
N ARG A 425 -44.26 -10.76 14.22
CA ARG A 425 -43.61 -9.65 14.93
C ARG A 425 -42.64 -10.12 16.03
#